data_07b79245ff426e534274a05b0787fe75
#
_entry.id   07b79245ff426e534274a05b0787fe75
#
_cell.length_a   1.000
_cell.length_b   1.000
_cell.length_c   1.000
_cell.angle_alpha   90.00
_cell.angle_beta   90.00
_cell.angle_gamma   90.00
#
_symmetry.space_group_name_H-M   'P 1'
#
loop_
_entity.id
_entity.type
_entity.pdbx_description
1 polymer ?
#
loop_
_entity_poly.entity_id
_entity_poly.type
_entity_poly.pdbx_seq_one_letter_code
_entity_poly.pdbx_strand_id
1 'polypeptide(L)'
;MKQERSTVWNPLYIGIIGYFCLLLPGMILFALNFEKLGKPKLKKPVLAGGVLFFVIMLAAWIYLPASFDWLLEALHIGVPVALAAWQHPIYRKLLDDDHNEVYQESLLKPAVLSILFLLVFISLTLALQWWSHEQLKKKMTEAMQLYDTGSLQDAANHLREIKKEYPAEQLSYINLAITYEAMGKTDSATAVLEEWLLKAPEDSQAQEMLYNMRFGK
;
A
#
# COMPACT_ATOMS: atom_id res chain seq x y z
N MET A 1 -49.53 -6.89 -11.68
CA MET A 1 -48.06 -6.61 -11.74
C MET A 1 -47.56 -6.64 -10.32
N LYS A 2 -46.63 -7.54 -9.97
CA LYS A 2 -45.93 -7.50 -8.67
C LYS A 2 -45.06 -6.22 -8.68
N GLN A 3 -45.39 -5.27 -7.82
CA GLN A 3 -44.56 -4.11 -7.60
C GLN A 3 -43.23 -4.65 -7.05
N GLU A 4 -42.11 -4.51 -7.79
CA GLU A 4 -40.81 -4.88 -7.31
C GLU A 4 -40.51 -4.00 -6.10
N ARG A 5 -40.40 -4.63 -4.92
CA ARG A 5 -40.08 -3.95 -3.68
C ARG A 5 -38.66 -3.36 -3.80
N SER A 6 -38.51 -2.07 -3.72
CA SER A 6 -37.21 -1.42 -3.75
C SER A 6 -36.48 -1.69 -2.44
N THR A 7 -35.27 -2.19 -2.49
CA THR A 7 -34.40 -2.41 -1.33
C THR A 7 -33.23 -1.43 -1.35
N VAL A 8 -32.90 -0.85 -0.23
CA VAL A 8 -31.79 0.11 -0.09
C VAL A 8 -30.89 -0.27 1.07
N TRP A 9 -29.61 0.10 0.98
CA TRP A 9 -28.66 -0.06 2.09
C TRP A 9 -28.56 1.24 2.90
N ASN A 10 -28.33 1.09 4.21
CA ASN A 10 -28.06 2.23 5.07
C ASN A 10 -26.67 2.82 4.73
N PRO A 11 -26.57 4.11 4.32
CA PRO A 11 -25.31 4.73 3.93
C PRO A 11 -24.25 4.76 5.03
N LEU A 12 -24.65 4.86 6.30
CA LEU A 12 -23.71 4.85 7.42
C LEU A 12 -22.94 3.53 7.51
N TYR A 13 -23.62 2.41 7.30
CA TYR A 13 -22.97 1.10 7.31
C TYR A 13 -22.07 0.88 6.10
N ILE A 14 -22.44 1.43 4.93
CA ILE A 14 -21.55 1.42 3.75
C ILE A 14 -20.27 2.21 4.04
N GLY A 15 -20.39 3.35 4.74
CA GLY A 15 -19.25 4.15 5.19
C GLY A 15 -18.32 3.36 6.11
N ILE A 16 -18.87 2.63 7.07
CA ILE A 16 -18.11 1.75 7.97
C ILE A 16 -17.40 0.64 7.19
N ILE A 17 -18.08 -0.03 6.27
CA ILE A 17 -17.48 -1.05 5.41
C ILE A 17 -16.35 -0.45 4.55
N GLY A 18 -16.58 0.74 3.98
CA GLY A 18 -15.57 1.45 3.18
C GLY A 18 -14.31 1.81 3.96
N TYR A 19 -14.47 2.12 5.24
CA TYR A 19 -13.34 2.38 6.13
C TYR A 19 -12.53 1.10 6.43
N PHE A 20 -13.19 0.02 6.87
CA PHE A 20 -12.51 -1.20 7.31
C PHE A 20 -12.05 -2.11 6.16
N CYS A 21 -12.75 -2.12 5.03
CA CYS A 21 -12.52 -3.06 3.92
C CYS A 21 -11.84 -2.42 2.71
N LEU A 22 -11.10 -1.33 2.90
CA LEU A 22 -10.52 -0.50 1.86
C LEU A 22 -11.52 0.41 1.15
N LEU A 23 -10.99 1.54 0.68
CA LEU A 23 -11.78 2.60 0.06
C LEU A 23 -12.55 2.14 -1.19
N LEU A 24 -11.92 1.31 -2.05
CA LEU A 24 -12.51 0.90 -3.33
C LEU A 24 -13.81 0.09 -3.19
N PRO A 25 -13.92 -0.95 -2.34
CA PRO A 25 -15.19 -1.62 -2.09
C PRO A 25 -16.28 -0.68 -1.56
N GLY A 26 -15.94 0.22 -0.65
CA GLY A 26 -16.87 1.23 -0.13
C GLY A 26 -17.41 2.12 -1.25
N MET A 27 -16.57 2.62 -2.14
CA MET A 27 -16.97 3.44 -3.28
C MET A 27 -17.89 2.69 -4.26
N ILE A 28 -17.62 1.41 -4.51
CA ILE A 28 -18.49 0.55 -5.32
C ILE A 28 -19.87 0.42 -4.66
N LEU A 29 -19.92 0.15 -3.36
CA LEU A 29 -21.18 0.05 -2.62
C LEU A 29 -21.96 1.36 -2.61
N PHE A 30 -21.28 2.52 -2.43
CA PHE A 30 -21.92 3.83 -2.54
C PHE A 30 -22.50 4.05 -3.94
N ALA A 31 -21.77 3.72 -4.99
CA ALA A 31 -22.24 3.86 -6.37
C ALA A 31 -23.48 3.00 -6.65
N LEU A 32 -23.47 1.74 -6.19
CA LEU A 32 -24.62 0.82 -6.31
C LEU A 32 -25.81 1.30 -5.48
N ASN A 33 -25.56 1.87 -4.29
CA ASN A 33 -26.63 2.39 -3.45
C ASN A 33 -27.32 3.62 -4.06
N PHE A 34 -26.63 4.47 -4.83
CA PHE A 34 -27.26 5.57 -5.55
C PHE A 34 -28.32 5.08 -6.57
N GLU A 35 -28.07 3.95 -7.23
CA GLU A 35 -29.08 3.32 -8.11
C GLU A 35 -30.32 2.90 -7.32
N LYS A 36 -30.12 2.24 -6.17
CA LYS A 36 -31.20 1.83 -5.25
C LYS A 36 -31.96 3.01 -4.64
N LEU A 37 -31.27 4.13 -4.42
CA LEU A 37 -31.84 5.38 -3.92
C LEU A 37 -32.59 6.19 -5.01
N GLY A 38 -32.88 5.59 -6.18
CA GLY A 38 -33.57 6.26 -7.28
C GLY A 38 -32.73 7.34 -7.97
N LYS A 39 -31.42 7.32 -7.83
CA LYS A 39 -30.47 8.26 -8.45
C LYS A 39 -29.49 7.57 -9.41
N PRO A 40 -29.95 6.76 -10.40
CA PRO A 40 -29.06 5.94 -11.23
C PRO A 40 -28.03 6.76 -12.04
N LYS A 41 -28.34 8.02 -12.34
CA LYS A 41 -27.41 8.93 -13.04
C LYS A 41 -26.14 9.21 -12.24
N LEU A 42 -26.17 9.09 -10.91
CA LEU A 42 -25.01 9.30 -10.03
C LEU A 42 -24.12 8.06 -9.90
N LYS A 43 -24.59 6.86 -10.26
CA LYS A 43 -23.84 5.60 -10.16
C LYS A 43 -22.52 5.67 -10.91
N LYS A 44 -22.54 6.01 -12.21
CA LYS A 44 -21.31 6.04 -13.04
C LYS A 44 -20.29 7.08 -12.59
N PRO A 45 -20.64 8.36 -12.35
CA PRO A 45 -19.68 9.35 -11.91
C PRO A 45 -19.11 9.05 -10.52
N VAL A 46 -19.91 8.52 -9.60
CA VAL A 46 -19.41 8.12 -8.26
C VAL A 46 -18.44 6.94 -8.37
N LEU A 47 -18.76 5.94 -9.19
CA LEU A 47 -17.86 4.81 -9.43
C LEU A 47 -16.55 5.27 -10.09
N ALA A 48 -16.63 6.08 -11.14
CA ALA A 48 -15.44 6.59 -11.83
C ALA A 48 -14.59 7.47 -10.92
N GLY A 49 -15.22 8.37 -10.14
CA GLY A 49 -14.56 9.20 -9.15
C GLY A 49 -13.90 8.38 -8.06
N GLY A 50 -14.54 7.30 -7.61
CA GLY A 50 -13.99 6.38 -6.61
C GLY A 50 -12.76 5.63 -7.10
N VAL A 51 -12.80 5.12 -8.34
CA VAL A 51 -11.63 4.45 -8.95
C VAL A 51 -10.48 5.45 -9.13
N LEU A 52 -10.76 6.64 -9.67
CA LEU A 52 -9.75 7.68 -9.83
C LEU A 52 -9.14 8.09 -8.50
N PHE A 53 -9.97 8.30 -7.47
CA PHE A 53 -9.50 8.65 -6.13
C PHE A 53 -8.63 7.54 -5.54
N PHE A 54 -9.02 6.28 -5.70
CA PHE A 54 -8.22 5.14 -5.26
C PHE A 54 -6.84 5.10 -5.93
N VAL A 55 -6.78 5.34 -7.25
CA VAL A 55 -5.50 5.39 -7.99
C VAL A 55 -4.62 6.55 -7.51
N ILE A 56 -5.21 7.73 -7.26
CA ILE A 56 -4.51 8.89 -6.72
C ILE A 56 -3.96 8.59 -5.32
N MET A 57 -4.76 7.97 -4.44
CA MET A 57 -4.33 7.59 -3.09
C MET A 57 -3.18 6.57 -3.12
N LEU A 58 -3.25 5.58 -4.02
CA LEU A 58 -2.19 4.60 -4.22
C LEU A 58 -0.89 5.27 -4.71
N ALA A 59 -0.99 6.16 -5.68
CA ALA A 59 0.16 6.92 -6.17
C ALA A 59 0.74 7.83 -5.07
N ALA A 60 -0.12 8.52 -4.32
CA ALA A 60 0.29 9.37 -3.21
C ALA A 60 1.03 8.55 -2.14
N TRP A 61 0.54 7.38 -1.79
CA TRP A 61 1.19 6.49 -0.83
C TRP A 61 2.58 6.02 -1.29
N ILE A 62 2.79 5.85 -2.61
CA ILE A 62 4.10 5.44 -3.17
C ILE A 62 5.09 6.61 -3.25
N TYR A 63 4.62 7.81 -3.60
CA TYR A 63 5.50 8.93 -3.97
C TYR A 63 5.59 10.07 -2.95
N LEU A 64 4.61 10.18 -2.02
CA LEU A 64 4.66 11.21 -0.98
C LEU A 64 5.58 10.79 0.17
N PRO A 65 6.30 11.76 0.76
CA PRO A 65 7.05 11.53 1.99
C PRO A 65 6.13 11.10 3.14
N ALA A 66 6.66 10.31 4.09
CA ALA A 66 5.92 9.84 5.27
C ALA A 66 5.31 10.97 6.13
N SER A 67 5.85 12.20 6.02
CA SER A 67 5.24 13.38 6.67
C SER A 67 3.82 13.71 6.22
N PHE A 68 3.36 13.13 5.09
CA PHE A 68 2.01 13.29 4.56
C PHE A 68 1.05 12.14 4.89
N ASP A 69 1.48 11.13 5.66
CA ASP A 69 0.66 9.96 6.01
C ASP A 69 -0.65 10.38 6.70
N TRP A 70 -0.61 11.38 7.58
CA TRP A 70 -1.79 11.94 8.24
C TRP A 70 -2.85 12.44 7.25
N LEU A 71 -2.42 13.03 6.11
CA LEU A 71 -3.34 13.50 5.07
C LEU A 71 -4.01 12.34 4.36
N LEU A 72 -3.25 11.28 4.06
CA LEU A 72 -3.78 10.07 3.44
C LEU A 72 -4.79 9.38 4.37
N GLU A 73 -4.51 9.30 5.66
CA GLU A 73 -5.44 8.78 6.66
C GLU A 73 -6.69 9.64 6.77
N ALA A 74 -6.55 10.97 6.83
CA ALA A 74 -7.67 11.90 6.88
C ALA A 74 -8.60 11.75 5.66
N LEU A 75 -8.05 11.57 4.46
CA LEU A 75 -8.80 11.32 3.24
C LEU A 75 -9.47 9.94 3.23
N HIS A 76 -8.77 8.92 3.74
CA HIS A 76 -9.30 7.57 3.85
C HIS A 76 -10.56 7.50 4.75
N ILE A 77 -10.59 8.28 5.81
CA ILE A 77 -11.74 8.40 6.72
C ILE A 77 -12.77 9.38 6.15
N GLY A 78 -12.33 10.56 5.73
CA GLY A 78 -13.18 11.68 5.37
C GLY A 78 -14.07 11.42 4.15
N VAL A 79 -13.56 10.72 3.14
CA VAL A 79 -14.33 10.46 1.91
C VAL A 79 -15.52 9.52 2.15
N PRO A 80 -15.40 8.36 2.81
CA PRO A 80 -16.55 7.53 3.16
C PRO A 80 -17.57 8.25 4.04
N VAL A 81 -17.12 9.06 5.01
CA VAL A 81 -17.99 9.85 5.87
C VAL A 81 -18.78 10.89 5.05
N ALA A 82 -18.11 11.63 4.17
CA ALA A 82 -18.75 12.62 3.31
C ALA A 82 -19.80 11.99 2.37
N LEU A 83 -19.49 10.82 1.78
CA LEU A 83 -20.43 10.09 0.94
C LEU A 83 -21.63 9.56 1.75
N ALA A 84 -21.40 9.05 2.95
CA ALA A 84 -22.46 8.62 3.83
C ALA A 84 -23.36 9.79 4.22
N ALA A 85 -22.79 10.93 4.59
CA ALA A 85 -23.52 12.16 4.90
C ALA A 85 -24.34 12.68 3.69
N TRP A 86 -23.79 12.57 2.49
CA TRP A 86 -24.49 12.95 1.26
C TRP A 86 -25.69 12.03 0.95
N GLN A 87 -25.52 10.70 1.10
CA GLN A 87 -26.61 9.75 0.83
C GLN A 87 -27.67 9.69 1.93
N HIS A 88 -27.31 10.01 3.18
CA HIS A 88 -28.19 9.84 4.33
C HIS A 88 -29.52 10.60 4.24
N PRO A 89 -29.57 11.89 3.83
CA PRO A 89 -30.85 12.60 3.67
C PRO A 89 -31.76 11.98 2.59
N ILE A 90 -31.15 11.47 1.49
CA ILE A 90 -31.90 10.81 0.41
C ILE A 90 -32.50 9.49 0.93
N TYR A 91 -31.71 8.72 1.66
CA TYR A 91 -32.13 7.48 2.29
C TYR A 91 -33.27 7.72 3.31
N ARG A 92 -33.14 8.71 4.19
CA ARG A 92 -34.18 9.08 5.16
C ARG A 92 -35.49 9.46 4.46
N LYS A 93 -35.42 10.34 3.47
CA LYS A 93 -36.60 10.76 2.72
C LYS A 93 -37.33 9.59 2.05
N LEU A 94 -36.61 8.57 1.59
CA LEU A 94 -37.21 7.37 0.99
C LEU A 94 -37.88 6.48 2.03
N LEU A 95 -37.35 6.40 3.26
CA LEU A 95 -37.95 5.62 4.34
C LEU A 95 -39.17 6.30 4.96
N ASP A 96 -39.18 7.64 4.98
CA ASP A 96 -40.29 8.44 5.57
C ASP A 96 -41.46 8.62 4.57
N ASP A 97 -41.33 8.14 3.33
CA ASP A 97 -42.38 8.23 2.30
C ASP A 97 -43.35 7.03 2.43
N ASP A 98 -44.50 7.28 3.06
CA ASP A 98 -45.55 6.27 3.32
C ASP A 98 -46.10 5.61 2.04
N HIS A 99 -45.80 6.16 0.85
CA HIS A 99 -46.25 5.62 -0.43
C HIS A 99 -45.27 4.62 -1.04
N ASN A 100 -44.04 4.50 -0.47
CA ASN A 100 -43.00 3.61 -0.96
C ASN A 100 -42.79 2.46 0.01
N GLU A 101 -43.11 1.22 -0.38
CA GLU A 101 -42.69 0.02 0.34
C GLU A 101 -41.17 -0.18 0.16
N VAL A 102 -40.33 0.62 0.84
CA VAL A 102 -38.87 0.49 0.84
C VAL A 102 -38.43 -0.33 2.02
N TYR A 103 -37.69 -1.39 1.77
CA TYR A 103 -37.14 -2.24 2.79
C TYR A 103 -35.63 -2.04 2.91
N GLN A 104 -35.16 -2.00 4.15
CA GLN A 104 -33.72 -2.01 4.40
C GLN A 104 -33.14 -3.38 4.04
N GLU A 105 -32.26 -3.40 3.05
CA GLU A 105 -31.59 -4.66 2.64
C GLU A 105 -30.53 -5.07 3.64
N SER A 106 -30.40 -6.38 3.86
CA SER A 106 -29.34 -6.94 4.67
C SER A 106 -27.96 -6.58 4.12
N LEU A 107 -27.07 -6.13 5.02
CA LEU A 107 -25.70 -5.81 4.71
C LEU A 107 -24.78 -7.03 4.60
N LEU A 108 -25.30 -8.21 4.85
CA LEU A 108 -24.49 -9.44 4.84
C LEU A 108 -23.80 -9.65 3.50
N LYS A 109 -24.52 -9.49 2.38
CA LYS A 109 -23.94 -9.67 1.02
C LYS A 109 -22.83 -8.67 0.72
N PRO A 110 -23.04 -7.32 0.90
CA PRO A 110 -21.97 -6.36 0.67
C PRO A 110 -20.81 -6.52 1.63
N ALA A 111 -21.05 -6.89 2.89
CA ALA A 111 -19.99 -7.16 3.86
C ALA A 111 -19.13 -8.37 3.46
N VAL A 112 -19.76 -9.49 3.08
CA VAL A 112 -19.05 -10.69 2.60
C VAL A 112 -18.22 -10.36 1.36
N LEU A 113 -18.79 -9.65 0.38
CA LEU A 113 -18.08 -9.26 -0.84
C LEU A 113 -16.86 -8.37 -0.52
N SER A 114 -17.01 -7.44 0.41
CA SER A 114 -15.91 -6.55 0.84
C SER A 114 -14.80 -7.30 1.56
N ILE A 115 -15.16 -8.28 2.41
CA ILE A 115 -14.18 -9.15 3.09
C ILE A 115 -13.43 -10.00 2.06
N LEU A 116 -14.13 -10.58 1.08
CA LEU A 116 -13.49 -11.37 0.01
C LEU A 116 -12.50 -10.50 -0.79
N PHE A 117 -12.89 -9.26 -1.13
CA PHE A 117 -12.00 -8.32 -1.81
C PHE A 117 -10.75 -8.02 -0.96
N LEU A 118 -10.92 -7.78 0.34
CA LEU A 118 -9.81 -7.53 1.26
C LEU A 118 -8.86 -8.74 1.31
N LEU A 119 -9.39 -9.96 1.39
CA LEU A 119 -8.57 -11.18 1.39
C LEU A 119 -7.78 -11.35 0.08
N VAL A 120 -8.40 -11.06 -1.07
CA VAL A 120 -7.71 -11.08 -2.37
C VAL A 120 -6.61 -10.03 -2.41
N PHE A 121 -6.88 -8.82 -1.92
CA PHE A 121 -5.89 -7.74 -1.88
C PHE A 121 -4.70 -8.09 -0.99
N ILE A 122 -4.96 -8.62 0.22
CA ILE A 122 -3.90 -9.08 1.13
C ILE A 122 -3.08 -10.21 0.48
N SER A 123 -3.75 -11.17 -0.14
CA SER A 123 -3.06 -12.29 -0.82
C SER A 123 -2.16 -11.79 -1.96
N LEU A 124 -2.64 -10.82 -2.74
CA LEU A 124 -1.86 -10.22 -3.84
C LEU A 124 -0.65 -9.45 -3.31
N THR A 125 -0.82 -8.65 -2.25
CA THR A 125 0.30 -7.90 -1.64
C THR A 125 1.36 -8.84 -1.06
N LEU A 126 0.95 -9.90 -0.37
CA LEU A 126 1.88 -10.94 0.14
C LEU A 126 2.61 -11.66 -1.01
N ALA A 127 1.91 -11.98 -2.10
CA ALA A 127 2.52 -12.61 -3.28
C ALA A 127 3.56 -11.69 -3.95
N LEU A 128 3.26 -10.38 -4.07
CA LEU A 128 4.18 -9.40 -4.61
C LEU A 128 5.42 -9.20 -3.72
N GLN A 129 5.22 -9.14 -2.38
CA GLN A 129 6.33 -9.06 -1.42
C GLN A 129 7.21 -10.31 -1.49
N TRP A 130 6.60 -11.50 -1.51
CA TRP A 130 7.34 -12.76 -1.66
C TRP A 130 8.14 -12.80 -2.96
N TRP A 131 7.53 -12.40 -4.08
CA TRP A 131 8.20 -12.35 -5.39
C TRP A 131 9.38 -11.37 -5.38
N SER A 132 9.20 -10.16 -4.82
CA SER A 132 10.25 -9.15 -4.68
C SER A 132 11.42 -9.66 -3.82
N HIS A 133 11.10 -10.33 -2.71
CA HIS A 133 12.11 -10.92 -1.83
C HIS A 133 12.90 -12.03 -2.53
N GLU A 134 12.25 -12.88 -3.32
CA GLU A 134 12.92 -13.94 -4.06
C GLU A 134 13.84 -13.37 -5.16
N GLN A 135 13.44 -12.29 -5.84
CA GLN A 135 14.30 -11.59 -6.81
C GLN A 135 15.53 -10.98 -6.13
N LEU A 136 15.33 -10.33 -4.98
CA LEU A 136 16.43 -9.77 -4.19
C LEU A 136 17.42 -10.87 -3.77
N LYS A 137 16.92 -11.97 -3.21
CA LYS A 137 17.73 -13.11 -2.79
C LYS A 137 18.56 -13.68 -3.95
N LYS A 138 17.97 -13.83 -5.13
CA LYS A 138 18.68 -14.31 -6.33
C LYS A 138 19.81 -13.35 -6.72
N LYS A 139 19.53 -12.06 -6.84
CA LYS A 139 20.53 -11.03 -7.16
C LYS A 139 21.66 -10.98 -6.14
N MET A 140 21.32 -11.08 -4.84
CA MET A 140 22.31 -11.11 -3.77
C MET A 140 23.22 -12.36 -3.85
N THR A 141 22.62 -13.52 -4.14
CA THR A 141 23.38 -14.77 -4.34
C THR A 141 24.35 -14.66 -5.53
N GLU A 142 23.89 -14.10 -6.66
CA GLU A 142 24.75 -13.86 -7.82
C GLU A 142 25.91 -12.92 -7.51
N ALA A 143 25.66 -11.82 -6.78
CA ALA A 143 26.70 -10.90 -6.37
C ALA A 143 27.73 -11.56 -5.43
N MET A 144 27.28 -12.39 -4.49
CA MET A 144 28.17 -13.12 -3.58
C MET A 144 28.97 -14.21 -4.30
N GLN A 145 28.41 -14.89 -5.30
CA GLN A 145 29.18 -15.83 -6.15
C GLN A 145 30.31 -15.12 -6.92
N LEU A 146 30.06 -13.90 -7.43
CA LEU A 146 31.09 -13.09 -8.07
C LEU A 146 32.20 -12.69 -7.06
N TYR A 147 31.81 -12.37 -5.82
CA TYR A 147 32.76 -12.10 -4.74
C TYR A 147 33.64 -13.34 -4.45
N ASP A 148 33.02 -14.49 -4.25
CA ASP A 148 33.71 -15.75 -3.92
C ASP A 148 34.65 -16.23 -5.04
N THR A 149 34.31 -15.94 -6.31
CA THR A 149 35.18 -16.23 -7.45
C THR A 149 36.30 -15.21 -7.68
N GLY A 150 36.39 -14.18 -6.83
CA GLY A 150 37.40 -13.12 -6.93
C GLY A 150 37.08 -12.03 -7.95
N SER A 151 35.90 -12.05 -8.59
CA SER A 151 35.45 -11.02 -9.51
C SER A 151 34.89 -9.80 -8.76
N LEU A 152 35.74 -9.23 -7.86
CA LEU A 152 35.33 -8.21 -6.90
C LEU A 152 34.71 -6.96 -7.55
N GLN A 153 35.21 -6.53 -8.72
CA GLN A 153 34.66 -5.37 -9.41
C GLN A 153 33.25 -5.62 -9.91
N ASP A 154 32.95 -6.82 -10.43
CA ASP A 154 31.61 -7.20 -10.90
C ASP A 154 30.68 -7.40 -9.72
N ALA A 155 31.14 -8.03 -8.64
CA ALA A 155 30.38 -8.13 -7.38
C ALA A 155 29.97 -6.73 -6.87
N ALA A 156 30.90 -5.77 -6.82
CA ALA A 156 30.62 -4.41 -6.40
C ALA A 156 29.63 -3.69 -7.34
N ASN A 157 29.68 -3.95 -8.65
CA ASN A 157 28.71 -3.41 -9.61
C ASN A 157 27.30 -3.97 -9.35
N HIS A 158 27.16 -5.28 -9.21
CA HIS A 158 25.89 -5.93 -8.87
C HIS A 158 25.31 -5.43 -7.54
N LEU A 159 26.12 -5.34 -6.50
CA LEU A 159 25.69 -4.82 -5.19
C LEU A 159 25.24 -3.36 -5.24
N ARG A 160 25.88 -2.52 -6.07
CA ARG A 160 25.42 -1.14 -6.31
C ARG A 160 24.07 -1.08 -6.99
N GLU A 161 23.79 -1.97 -7.94
CA GLU A 161 22.49 -2.07 -8.58
C GLU A 161 21.41 -2.52 -7.58
N ILE A 162 21.70 -3.54 -6.76
CA ILE A 162 20.82 -3.99 -5.69
C ILE A 162 20.53 -2.85 -4.70
N LYS A 163 21.56 -2.13 -4.24
CA LYS A 163 21.41 -0.96 -3.36
C LYS A 163 20.52 0.11 -3.96
N LYS A 164 20.60 0.36 -5.26
CA LYS A 164 19.76 1.34 -5.96
C LYS A 164 18.31 0.88 -6.08
N GLU A 165 18.08 -0.38 -6.34
CA GLU A 165 16.74 -0.97 -6.53
C GLU A 165 16.05 -1.23 -5.18
N TYR A 166 16.82 -1.62 -4.16
CA TYR A 166 16.36 -1.92 -2.80
C TYR A 166 17.07 -1.05 -1.76
N PRO A 167 16.80 0.26 -1.70
CA PRO A 167 17.57 1.21 -0.89
C PRO A 167 17.41 1.05 0.63
N ALA A 168 16.46 0.21 1.09
CA ALA A 168 16.24 -0.15 2.49
C ALA A 168 16.88 -1.51 2.87
N GLU A 169 17.60 -2.16 1.96
CA GLU A 169 18.19 -3.47 2.18
C GLU A 169 19.59 -3.35 2.78
N GLN A 170 19.70 -3.62 4.08
CA GLN A 170 20.96 -3.55 4.85
C GLN A 170 22.10 -4.36 4.23
N LEU A 171 21.79 -5.62 3.83
CA LEU A 171 22.83 -6.54 3.35
C LEU A 171 23.51 -6.04 2.07
N SER A 172 22.82 -5.23 1.26
CA SER A 172 23.43 -4.66 0.06
C SER A 172 24.54 -3.65 0.39
N TYR A 173 24.37 -2.87 1.45
CA TYR A 173 25.38 -1.92 1.93
C TYR A 173 26.55 -2.64 2.64
N ILE A 174 26.23 -3.59 3.52
CA ILE A 174 27.23 -4.38 4.23
C ILE A 174 28.14 -5.15 3.24
N ASN A 175 27.54 -5.90 2.32
CA ASN A 175 28.28 -6.70 1.36
C ASN A 175 29.07 -5.81 0.36
N LEU A 176 28.53 -4.65 -0.02
CA LEU A 176 29.24 -3.69 -0.86
C LEU A 176 30.49 -3.13 -0.12
N ALA A 177 30.34 -2.81 1.16
CA ALA A 177 31.46 -2.34 1.98
C ALA A 177 32.54 -3.43 2.12
N ILE A 178 32.15 -4.67 2.41
CA ILE A 178 33.07 -5.84 2.46
C ILE A 178 33.79 -6.00 1.12
N THR A 179 33.07 -5.88 0.01
CA THR A 179 33.65 -6.02 -1.34
C THR A 179 34.65 -4.91 -1.63
N TYR A 180 34.37 -3.67 -1.24
CA TYR A 180 35.33 -2.56 -1.40
C TYR A 180 36.54 -2.74 -0.50
N GLU A 181 36.37 -3.23 0.73
CA GLU A 181 37.49 -3.55 1.63
C GLU A 181 38.39 -4.63 1.01
N ALA A 182 37.82 -5.71 0.48
CA ALA A 182 38.57 -6.76 -0.24
C ALA A 182 39.31 -6.23 -1.47
N MET A 183 38.81 -5.14 -2.11
CA MET A 183 39.51 -4.44 -3.18
C MET A 183 40.58 -3.45 -2.70
N GLY A 184 40.79 -3.30 -1.42
CA GLY A 184 41.68 -2.30 -0.81
C GLY A 184 41.14 -0.86 -0.90
N LYS A 185 39.86 -0.65 -1.17
CA LYS A 185 39.17 0.65 -1.31
C LYS A 185 38.48 1.04 0.00
N THR A 186 39.23 1.17 1.08
CA THR A 186 38.68 1.43 2.43
C THR A 186 37.84 2.71 2.49
N ASP A 187 38.23 3.80 1.79
CA ASP A 187 37.45 5.04 1.75
C ASP A 187 36.05 4.81 1.13
N SER A 188 35.98 3.98 0.10
CA SER A 188 34.68 3.64 -0.53
C SER A 188 33.84 2.76 0.39
N ALA A 189 34.46 1.83 1.10
CA ALA A 189 33.79 0.95 2.06
C ALA A 189 33.17 1.75 3.21
N THR A 190 33.97 2.65 3.81
CA THR A 190 33.49 3.54 4.90
C THR A 190 32.36 4.46 4.43
N ALA A 191 32.47 5.05 3.23
CA ALA A 191 31.41 5.91 2.67
C ALA A 191 30.07 5.18 2.48
N VAL A 192 30.11 3.90 2.07
CA VAL A 192 28.89 3.09 1.93
C VAL A 192 28.25 2.79 3.29
N LEU A 193 29.03 2.49 4.32
CA LEU A 193 28.50 2.27 5.67
C LEU A 193 27.96 3.56 6.28
N GLU A 194 28.60 4.70 6.07
CA GLU A 194 28.08 6.00 6.49
C GLU A 194 26.76 6.34 5.81
N GLU A 195 26.64 6.08 4.51
CA GLU A 195 25.37 6.25 3.77
C GLU A 195 24.25 5.39 4.38
N TRP A 196 24.55 4.16 4.78
CA TRP A 196 23.57 3.30 5.44
C TRP A 196 23.20 3.85 6.82
N LEU A 197 24.17 4.27 7.63
CA LEU A 197 23.93 4.78 8.98
C LEU A 197 23.16 6.11 8.99
N LEU A 198 23.12 6.88 7.89
CA LEU A 198 22.20 8.00 7.76
C LEU A 198 20.72 7.56 7.70
N LYS A 199 20.47 6.34 7.25
CA LYS A 199 19.10 5.77 7.15
C LYS A 199 18.74 4.93 8.39
N ALA A 200 19.70 4.23 8.93
CA ALA A 200 19.57 3.33 10.07
C ALA A 200 20.67 3.60 11.12
N PRO A 201 20.59 4.71 11.85
CA PRO A 201 21.63 5.13 12.78
C PRO A 201 21.86 4.14 13.94
N GLU A 202 20.83 3.35 14.29
CA GLU A 202 20.87 2.35 15.38
C GLU A 202 21.45 0.99 14.94
N ASP A 203 21.91 0.84 13.69
CA ASP A 203 22.46 -0.42 13.20
C ASP A 203 23.83 -0.69 13.79
N SER A 204 23.87 -1.53 14.84
CA SER A 204 25.09 -1.87 15.56
C SER A 204 26.14 -2.60 14.70
N GLN A 205 25.71 -3.43 13.74
CA GLN A 205 26.62 -4.15 12.84
C GLN A 205 27.36 -3.17 11.92
N ALA A 206 26.64 -2.24 11.31
CA ALA A 206 27.24 -1.23 10.45
C ALA A 206 28.16 -0.27 11.23
N GLN A 207 27.78 0.10 12.47
CA GLN A 207 28.60 0.93 13.35
C GLN A 207 29.94 0.20 13.72
N GLU A 208 29.84 -1.06 14.11
CA GLU A 208 31.02 -1.87 14.46
C GLU A 208 31.95 -2.04 13.25
N MET A 209 31.38 -2.35 12.07
CA MET A 209 32.18 -2.47 10.84
C MET A 209 32.87 -1.15 10.48
N LEU A 210 32.17 -0.04 10.55
CA LEU A 210 32.75 1.28 10.29
C LEU A 210 33.86 1.62 11.27
N TYR A 211 33.68 1.32 12.55
CA TYR A 211 34.69 1.50 13.56
C TYR A 211 35.93 0.66 13.27
N ASN A 212 35.75 -0.62 12.94
CA ASN A 212 36.86 -1.54 12.64
C ASN A 212 37.61 -1.12 11.37
N MET A 213 36.94 -0.66 10.32
CA MET A 213 37.58 -0.14 9.10
C MET A 213 38.37 1.14 9.33
N ARG A 214 37.99 1.98 10.29
CA ARG A 214 38.69 3.23 10.61
C ARG A 214 39.85 3.07 11.59
N PHE A 215 39.69 2.20 12.58
CA PHE A 215 40.57 2.13 13.73
C PHE A 215 41.12 0.72 13.99
N GLY A 216 40.56 -0.33 13.40
CA GLY A 216 41.04 -1.70 13.49
C GLY A 216 42.26 -1.86 12.59
N LYS A 217 43.44 -1.97 13.23
CA LYS A 217 44.67 -2.36 12.55
C LYS A 217 44.96 -3.81 12.81
#